data_f15955701e6a0076432619e17078aa6e
#
_entry.id   f15955701e6a0076432619e17078aa6e
#
_cell.length_a   1.000
_cell.length_b   1.000
_cell.length_c   1.000
_cell.angle_alpha   90.00
_cell.angle_beta   90.00
_cell.angle_gamma   90.00
#
_symmetry.space_group_name_H-M   'P 1'
#
loop_
_entity.id
_entity.type
_entity.pdbx_description
1 polymer ?
#
loop_
_entity_poly.entity_id
_entity_poly.type
_entity_poly.pdbx_seq_one_letter_code
_entity_poly.pdbx_strand_id
1 'polypeptide(L)'
;YKVPFATQQPAAVVGSAGLIARAWHWSYLRHGAPQVHGRFERMHNRRMTEENWASWVAMRMVAEALVRFKKDDNEINFSKTFIDSNYKIGGSKGPALNFRPWNRQLRQTIMISSENWVTSIAPLEGFVHRDNNLDTIGMDAKTSKCNIN
;
A
#
# COMPACT_ATOMS: atom_id res chain seq x y z
N TYR A 1 16.79 15.77 -6.81
CA TYR A 1 16.09 15.03 -7.80
C TYR A 1 15.79 15.84 -9.08
N LYS A 2 16.80 16.43 -9.73
CA LYS A 2 16.61 17.33 -10.88
C LYS A 2 17.16 16.78 -12.19
N VAL A 3 17.87 15.64 -12.16
CA VAL A 3 18.62 15.12 -13.32
C VAL A 3 17.77 14.93 -14.58
N PRO A 4 16.54 14.39 -14.52
CA PRO A 4 15.72 14.22 -15.73
C PRO A 4 15.29 15.54 -16.39
N PHE A 5 15.31 16.64 -15.63
CA PHE A 5 14.82 17.95 -16.05
C PHE A 5 15.91 19.00 -16.20
N ALA A 6 17.17 18.61 -15.94
CA ALA A 6 18.31 19.53 -15.91
C ALA A 6 19.45 19.12 -16.85
N THR A 7 19.14 18.37 -17.91
CA THR A 7 20.10 18.06 -18.96
C THR A 7 20.37 19.32 -19.78
N GLN A 8 21.66 19.70 -19.94
CA GLN A 8 22.04 20.87 -20.72
C GLN A 8 21.81 20.68 -22.23
N GLN A 9 21.74 19.44 -22.68
CA GLN A 9 21.42 19.08 -24.06
C GLN A 9 20.19 18.15 -24.05
N PRO A 10 19.37 18.22 -25.12
CA PRO A 10 18.29 17.25 -25.28
C PRO A 10 18.84 15.82 -25.25
N ALA A 11 18.54 15.06 -24.20
CA ALA A 11 19.01 13.71 -24.04
C ALA A 11 17.88 12.83 -23.41
N ALA A 12 17.76 11.58 -23.86
CA ALA A 12 16.90 10.62 -23.24
C ALA A 12 17.50 10.20 -21.90
N VAL A 13 16.76 10.44 -20.81
CA VAL A 13 17.10 9.93 -19.49
C VAL A 13 16.45 8.58 -19.33
N VAL A 14 17.26 7.53 -19.17
CA VAL A 14 16.82 6.13 -19.04
C VAL A 14 17.02 5.61 -17.62
N GLY A 15 16.43 4.44 -17.32
CA GLY A 15 16.44 3.85 -15.99
C GLY A 15 15.25 4.30 -15.15
N SER A 16 15.41 4.34 -13.84
CA SER A 16 14.33 4.78 -12.94
C SER A 16 13.97 6.27 -13.13
N ALA A 17 14.82 7.03 -13.78
CA ALA A 17 14.69 8.48 -13.97
C ALA A 17 14.25 9.20 -12.68
N GLY A 18 14.62 8.59 -11.52
CA GLY A 18 14.32 9.04 -10.17
C GLY A 18 12.93 8.74 -9.68
N LEU A 19 12.27 7.89 -10.30
CA LEU A 19 11.05 7.31 -9.74
C LEU A 19 11.39 6.48 -8.51
N ILE A 20 10.59 6.65 -7.48
CA ILE A 20 10.71 5.95 -6.21
C ILE A 20 9.42 5.17 -5.98
N ALA A 21 9.57 3.93 -5.53
CA ALA A 21 8.45 3.11 -5.08
C ALA A 21 8.04 3.54 -3.67
N ARG A 22 6.77 3.91 -3.49
CA ARG A 22 6.24 4.42 -2.22
C ARG A 22 4.95 3.73 -1.82
N ALA A 23 4.77 3.54 -0.52
CA ALA A 23 3.50 3.07 0.03
C ALA A 23 2.40 4.12 -0.07
N TRP A 24 2.75 5.40 -0.01
CA TRP A 24 1.82 6.53 -0.12
C TRP A 24 2.49 7.75 -0.75
N HIS A 25 1.69 8.51 -1.51
CA HIS A 25 2.10 9.81 -2.00
C HIS A 25 0.91 10.77 -2.00
N TRP A 26 1.11 11.98 -1.51
CA TRP A 26 0.08 13.00 -1.32
C TRP A 26 -0.62 13.42 -2.63
N SER A 27 0.07 13.32 -3.76
CA SER A 27 -0.49 13.70 -5.07
C SER A 27 -1.35 12.62 -5.72
N TYR A 28 -1.62 11.50 -5.04
CA TYR A 28 -2.49 10.46 -5.58
C TYR A 28 -3.96 10.86 -5.46
N LEU A 29 -4.65 10.97 -6.62
CA LEU A 29 -5.97 11.59 -6.72
C LEU A 29 -7.11 10.58 -6.94
N ARG A 30 -6.88 9.28 -6.73
CA ARG A 30 -7.89 8.24 -6.97
C ARG A 30 -8.28 7.49 -5.70
N HIS A 31 -9.36 6.71 -5.76
CA HIS A 31 -9.80 5.75 -4.76
C HIS A 31 -9.97 6.29 -3.33
N GLY A 32 -10.38 7.53 -3.18
CA GLY A 32 -10.57 8.14 -1.86
C GLY A 32 -9.29 8.68 -1.21
N ALA A 33 -8.13 8.60 -1.88
CA ALA A 33 -6.90 9.18 -1.38
C ALA A 33 -6.98 10.69 -1.10
N PRO A 34 -7.62 11.52 -1.96
CA PRO A 34 -7.76 12.95 -1.69
C PRO A 34 -8.49 13.25 -0.39
N GLN A 35 -9.51 12.46 -0.04
CA GLN A 35 -10.27 12.65 1.19
C GLN A 35 -9.41 12.35 2.43
N VAL A 36 -8.64 11.25 2.38
CA VAL A 36 -7.74 10.88 3.49
C VAL A 36 -6.64 11.91 3.65
N HIS A 37 -5.96 12.27 2.55
CA HIS A 37 -4.91 13.27 2.55
C HIS A 37 -5.43 14.65 3.02
N GLY A 38 -6.54 15.13 2.47
CA GLY A 38 -7.09 16.43 2.82
C GLY A 38 -7.57 16.53 4.27
N ARG A 39 -8.08 15.42 4.85
CA ARG A 39 -8.38 15.39 6.29
C ARG A 39 -7.12 15.50 7.14
N PHE A 40 -6.09 14.72 6.79
CA PHE A 40 -4.80 14.75 7.46
C PHE A 40 -4.16 16.15 7.37
N GLU A 41 -4.14 16.75 6.19
CA GLU A 41 -3.54 18.06 5.94
C GLU A 41 -4.25 19.16 6.75
N ARG A 42 -5.59 19.16 6.82
CA ARG A 42 -6.34 20.11 7.66
C ARG A 42 -6.05 19.95 9.15
N MET A 43 -5.81 18.72 9.61
CA MET A 43 -5.53 18.46 11.04
C MET A 43 -4.09 18.80 11.45
N HIS A 44 -3.14 18.63 10.53
CA HIS A 44 -1.71 18.66 10.85
C HIS A 44 -0.94 19.77 10.13
N ASN A 45 -1.60 20.52 9.23
CA ASN A 45 -1.00 21.56 8.39
C ASN A 45 0.27 21.10 7.65
N ARG A 46 0.29 19.86 7.19
CA ARG A 46 1.37 19.26 6.41
C ARG A 46 0.88 18.09 5.56
N ARG A 47 1.63 17.74 4.54
CA ARG A 47 1.34 16.58 3.69
C ARG A 47 1.51 15.27 4.45
N MET A 48 0.62 14.32 4.14
CA MET A 48 0.66 12.96 4.68
C MET A 48 1.81 12.18 4.05
N THR A 49 2.67 11.60 4.88
CA THR A 49 3.79 10.74 4.45
C THR A 49 3.39 9.28 4.41
N GLU A 50 4.31 8.40 3.98
CA GLU A 50 4.12 6.95 3.95
C GLU A 50 3.90 6.38 5.36
N GLU A 51 4.67 6.85 6.33
CA GLU A 51 4.58 6.42 7.72
C GLU A 51 3.24 6.83 8.34
N ASN A 52 2.77 8.04 8.02
CA ASN A 52 1.47 8.49 8.48
C ASN A 52 0.33 7.65 7.90
N TRP A 53 0.41 7.32 6.61
CA TRP A 53 -0.54 6.42 5.97
C TRP A 53 -0.49 5.02 6.58
N ALA A 54 0.69 4.46 6.80
CA ALA A 54 0.86 3.14 7.41
C ALA A 54 0.28 3.09 8.82
N SER A 55 0.55 4.11 9.64
CA SER A 55 -0.01 4.23 10.99
C SER A 55 -1.53 4.33 10.98
N TRP A 56 -2.09 5.15 10.06
CA TRP A 56 -3.54 5.26 9.88
C TRP A 56 -4.17 3.93 9.47
N VAL A 57 -3.56 3.20 8.53
CA VAL A 57 -4.03 1.88 8.10
C VAL A 57 -3.96 0.87 9.25
N ALA A 58 -2.86 0.84 10.01
CA ALA A 58 -2.70 -0.06 11.13
C ALA A 58 -3.81 0.14 12.18
N MET A 59 -4.09 1.38 12.57
CA MET A 59 -5.17 1.70 13.49
C MET A 59 -6.54 1.34 12.93
N ARG A 60 -6.76 1.57 11.65
CA ARG A 60 -7.99 1.19 10.98
C ARG A 60 -8.18 -0.33 10.96
N MET A 61 -7.12 -1.10 10.73
CA MET A 61 -7.17 -2.56 10.81
C MET A 61 -7.60 -3.05 12.18
N VAL A 62 -7.01 -2.52 13.23
CA VAL A 62 -7.39 -2.87 14.61
C VAL A 62 -8.86 -2.52 14.87
N ALA A 63 -9.30 -1.32 14.51
CA ALA A 63 -10.68 -0.89 14.69
C ALA A 63 -11.68 -1.78 13.93
N GLU A 64 -11.39 -2.12 12.66
CA GLU A 64 -12.23 -3.03 11.87
C GLU A 64 -12.27 -4.44 12.46
N ALA A 65 -11.15 -4.96 12.98
CA ALA A 65 -11.13 -6.26 13.65
C ALA A 65 -12.01 -6.26 14.91
N LEU A 66 -11.96 -5.19 15.70
CA LEU A 66 -12.81 -5.01 16.88
C LEU A 66 -14.30 -4.93 16.52
N VAL A 67 -14.64 -4.19 15.46
CA VAL A 67 -16.03 -4.08 14.99
C VAL A 67 -16.57 -5.42 14.48
N ARG A 68 -15.73 -6.23 13.86
CA ARG A 68 -16.10 -7.57 13.35
C ARG A 68 -16.10 -8.64 14.43
N PHE A 69 -15.55 -8.33 15.59
CA PHE A 69 -15.58 -9.21 16.75
C PHE A 69 -17.02 -9.44 17.21
N LYS A 70 -17.42 -10.70 17.25
CA LYS A 70 -18.74 -11.08 17.75
C LYS A 70 -18.68 -11.25 19.26
N LYS A 71 -19.72 -10.81 19.94
CA LYS A 71 -19.83 -10.86 21.40
C LYS A 71 -19.77 -12.28 21.97
N ASP A 72 -19.97 -13.29 21.13
CA ASP A 72 -19.91 -14.70 21.49
C ASP A 72 -18.49 -15.30 21.43
N ASP A 73 -17.53 -14.55 20.90
CA ASP A 73 -16.13 -14.96 20.89
C ASP A 73 -15.49 -14.58 22.21
N ASN A 74 -14.90 -15.53 22.92
CA ASN A 74 -14.30 -15.30 24.24
C ASN A 74 -13.03 -14.42 24.20
N GLU A 75 -12.32 -14.42 23.05
CA GLU A 75 -11.10 -13.64 22.85
C GLU A 75 -10.92 -13.18 21.41
N ILE A 76 -10.40 -11.97 21.23
CA ILE A 76 -9.95 -11.48 19.92
C ILE A 76 -8.55 -12.01 19.65
N ASN A 77 -8.44 -12.93 18.71
CA ASN A 77 -7.15 -13.36 18.21
C ASN A 77 -6.80 -12.53 16.95
N PHE A 78 -6.11 -11.40 17.14
CA PHE A 78 -5.71 -10.53 16.03
C PHE A 78 -4.84 -11.25 15.01
N SER A 79 -3.96 -12.12 15.45
CA SER A 79 -3.07 -12.86 14.54
C SER A 79 -3.90 -13.71 13.57
N LYS A 80 -4.86 -14.46 14.09
CA LYS A 80 -5.78 -15.29 13.30
C LYS A 80 -6.69 -14.44 12.41
N THR A 81 -7.22 -13.34 12.96
CA THR A 81 -8.12 -12.44 12.22
C THR A 81 -7.41 -11.81 11.02
N PHE A 82 -6.18 -11.33 11.18
CA PHE A 82 -5.47 -10.64 10.09
C PHE A 82 -5.03 -11.55 8.97
N ILE A 83 -4.79 -12.85 9.22
CA ILE A 83 -4.45 -13.82 8.17
C ILE A 83 -5.66 -14.47 7.50
N ASP A 84 -6.88 -14.21 8.01
CA ASP A 84 -8.11 -14.68 7.38
C ASP A 84 -8.24 -14.07 5.98
N SER A 85 -8.49 -14.90 4.97
CA SER A 85 -8.67 -14.49 3.58
C SER A 85 -9.85 -13.53 3.37
N ASN A 86 -10.84 -13.57 4.25
CA ASN A 86 -12.00 -12.69 4.25
C ASN A 86 -11.73 -11.35 4.92
N TYR A 87 -10.63 -11.22 5.66
CA TYR A 87 -10.25 -9.97 6.29
C TYR A 87 -9.64 -9.02 5.26
N LYS A 88 -10.45 -8.09 4.80
CA LYS A 88 -10.07 -7.10 3.79
C LYS A 88 -10.50 -5.71 4.26
N ILE A 89 -9.62 -4.73 4.09
CA ILE A 89 -9.94 -3.34 4.40
C ILE A 89 -9.56 -2.40 3.24
N GLY A 90 -10.22 -1.25 3.18
CA GLY A 90 -9.86 -0.22 2.21
C GLY A 90 -8.67 0.60 2.68
N GLY A 91 -7.63 0.71 1.86
CA GLY A 91 -6.45 1.56 2.09
C GLY A 91 -6.46 2.88 1.33
N SER A 92 -7.58 3.22 0.67
CA SER A 92 -7.73 4.39 -0.21
C SER A 92 -6.74 4.41 -1.39
N LYS A 93 -6.33 3.23 -1.85
CA LYS A 93 -5.40 3.04 -2.98
C LYS A 93 -5.93 2.10 -4.07
N GLY A 94 -7.24 1.82 -4.08
CA GLY A 94 -7.90 0.91 -5.02
C GLY A 94 -8.12 -0.46 -4.38
N PRO A 95 -7.36 -1.49 -4.74
CA PRO A 95 -7.54 -2.84 -4.23
C PRO A 95 -7.57 -2.89 -2.71
N ALA A 96 -8.42 -3.78 -2.18
CA ALA A 96 -8.50 -3.99 -0.74
C ALA A 96 -7.19 -4.58 -0.20
N LEU A 97 -6.79 -4.12 0.96
CA LEU A 97 -5.63 -4.59 1.69
C LEU A 97 -5.96 -5.89 2.41
N ASN A 98 -5.05 -6.83 2.40
CA ASN A 98 -5.07 -8.04 3.23
C ASN A 98 -3.64 -8.51 3.48
N PHE A 99 -3.48 -9.47 4.39
CA PHE A 99 -2.14 -10.03 4.68
C PHE A 99 -1.89 -11.30 3.88
N ARG A 100 -0.61 -11.52 3.52
CA ARG A 100 -0.15 -12.80 3.00
C ARG A 100 -0.08 -13.82 4.13
N PRO A 101 -0.72 -15.01 3.99
CA PRO A 101 -0.72 -15.99 5.09
C PRO A 101 0.67 -16.53 5.43
N TRP A 102 1.56 -16.65 4.42
CA TRP A 102 2.87 -17.30 4.58
C TRP A 102 3.98 -16.41 5.17
N ASN A 103 3.89 -15.08 5.00
CA ASN A 103 4.89 -14.14 5.52
C ASN A 103 4.32 -12.96 6.28
N ARG A 104 2.99 -12.91 6.41
CA ARG A 104 2.23 -11.84 7.10
C ARG A 104 2.49 -10.43 6.60
N GLN A 105 3.03 -10.28 5.40
CA GLN A 105 3.17 -8.98 4.76
C GLN A 105 1.81 -8.47 4.26
N LEU A 106 1.61 -7.17 4.40
CA LEU A 106 0.43 -6.50 3.87
C LEU A 106 0.49 -6.42 2.35
N ARG A 107 -0.50 -7.02 1.68
CA ARG A 107 -0.73 -6.81 0.24
C ARG A 107 -1.29 -5.43 0.02
N GLN A 108 -0.62 -4.65 -0.80
CA GLN A 108 -1.01 -3.30 -1.15
C GLN A 108 -0.50 -2.93 -2.53
N THR A 109 -1.13 -1.96 -3.17
CA THR A 109 -0.53 -1.29 -4.34
C THR A 109 0.64 -0.42 -3.92
N ILE A 110 1.67 -0.37 -4.75
CA ILE A 110 2.84 0.50 -4.57
C ILE A 110 2.75 1.64 -5.59
N MET A 111 2.91 2.84 -5.13
CA MET A 111 2.93 4.03 -5.99
C MET A 111 4.33 4.24 -6.54
N ILE A 112 4.44 4.42 -7.84
CA ILE A 112 5.68 4.81 -8.51
C ILE A 112 5.60 6.31 -8.73
N SER A 113 6.43 7.05 -8.03
CA SER A 113 6.34 8.50 -7.99
C SER A 113 7.69 9.20 -8.14
N SER A 114 7.65 10.38 -8.72
CA SER A 114 8.68 11.40 -8.56
C SER A 114 8.47 12.14 -7.23
N GLU A 115 9.21 13.21 -7.01
CA GLU A 115 9.04 14.06 -5.82
C GLU A 115 7.64 14.68 -5.71
N ASN A 116 7.02 15.02 -6.84
CA ASN A 116 5.78 15.81 -6.86
C ASN A 116 4.58 15.09 -7.47
N TRP A 117 4.78 13.93 -8.08
CA TRP A 117 3.72 13.28 -8.84
C TRP A 117 3.80 11.75 -8.83
N VAL A 118 2.64 11.11 -8.74
CA VAL A 118 2.50 9.66 -8.95
C VAL A 118 2.35 9.42 -10.45
N THR A 119 3.30 8.71 -11.04
CA THR A 119 3.31 8.38 -12.47
C THR A 119 2.52 7.12 -12.77
N SER A 120 2.63 6.12 -11.90
CA SER A 120 1.89 4.87 -12.03
C SER A 120 1.71 4.17 -10.67
N ILE A 121 0.95 3.09 -10.67
CA ILE A 121 0.78 2.20 -9.51
C ILE A 121 1.14 0.79 -9.93
N ALA A 122 1.80 0.06 -9.05
CA ALA A 122 2.12 -1.34 -9.24
C ALA A 122 1.23 -2.23 -8.34
N PRO A 123 0.77 -3.39 -8.80
CA PRO A 123 1.00 -3.95 -10.13
C PRO A 123 0.31 -3.15 -11.23
N LEU A 124 0.95 -3.10 -12.39
CA LEU A 124 0.35 -2.48 -13.57
C LEU A 124 -0.86 -3.30 -14.06
N GLU A 125 -1.80 -2.62 -14.68
CA GLU A 125 -2.94 -3.27 -15.32
C GLU A 125 -2.45 -4.27 -16.39
N GLY A 126 -3.06 -5.45 -16.44
CA GLY A 126 -2.65 -6.53 -17.33
C GLY A 126 -1.65 -7.52 -16.75
N PHE A 127 -0.97 -7.20 -15.67
CA PHE A 127 -0.13 -8.17 -14.94
C PHE A 127 -1.01 -9.01 -14.02
N VAL A 128 -1.21 -10.26 -14.38
CA VAL A 128 -2.07 -11.20 -13.66
C VAL A 128 -1.22 -12.19 -12.86
N HIS A 129 -1.57 -12.38 -11.60
CA HIS A 129 -1.02 -13.41 -10.75
C HIS A 129 -2.08 -14.47 -10.47
N ARG A 130 -1.65 -15.74 -10.41
CA ARG A 130 -2.56 -16.90 -10.26
C ARG A 130 -3.48 -16.79 -9.03
N ASP A 131 -2.93 -16.34 -7.90
CA ASP A 131 -3.65 -16.33 -6.64
C ASP A 131 -4.17 -14.92 -6.26
N ASN A 132 -3.33 -13.90 -6.44
CA ASN A 132 -3.70 -12.52 -6.15
C ASN A 132 -2.78 -11.54 -6.90
N ASN A 133 -3.35 -10.62 -7.66
CA ASN A 133 -2.57 -9.68 -8.48
C ASN A 133 -1.57 -8.83 -7.67
N LEU A 134 -1.84 -8.58 -6.39
CA LEU A 134 -0.89 -7.87 -5.51
C LEU A 134 0.33 -8.72 -5.14
N ASP A 135 0.34 -10.01 -5.48
CA ASP A 135 1.49 -10.90 -5.31
C ASP A 135 2.45 -10.89 -6.51
N THR A 136 2.11 -10.18 -7.59
CA THR A 136 3.07 -9.91 -8.68
C THR A 136 4.24 -9.05 -8.22
N ILE A 137 4.10 -8.36 -7.09
CA ILE A 137 5.14 -7.55 -6.48
C ILE A 137 5.72 -8.32 -5.30
N GLY A 138 6.94 -8.81 -5.44
CA GLY A 138 7.65 -9.50 -4.38
C GLY A 138 7.80 -11.00 -4.58
N MET A 139 7.99 -11.71 -3.49
CA MET A 139 8.26 -13.15 -3.49
C MET A 139 6.97 -13.96 -3.39
N ASP A 140 6.83 -14.98 -4.22
CA ASP A 140 5.70 -15.90 -4.20
C ASP A 140 5.81 -16.88 -3.00
N ALA A 141 4.68 -17.39 -2.54
CA ALA A 141 4.62 -18.37 -1.45
C ALA A 141 5.53 -19.60 -1.68
N LYS A 142 5.57 -20.09 -2.92
CA LYS A 142 6.37 -21.26 -3.30
C LYS A 142 7.88 -21.03 -3.26
N THR A 143 8.32 -19.79 -3.45
CA THR A 143 9.73 -19.40 -3.47
C THR A 143 10.20 -18.76 -2.18
N SER A 144 9.26 -18.47 -1.29
CA SER A 144 9.53 -17.87 0.02
C SER A 144 10.23 -18.88 0.95
N LYS A 145 11.31 -18.44 1.56
CA LYS A 145 11.99 -19.17 2.66
C LYS A 145 11.42 -18.80 4.03
N CYS A 146 10.38 -17.96 4.06
CA CYS A 146 9.76 -17.52 5.30
C CYS A 146 8.83 -18.60 5.83
N ASN A 147 9.16 -19.17 6.99
CA ASN A 147 8.32 -20.09 7.77
C ASN A 147 7.88 -19.34 9.03
N ILE A 148 6.66 -18.86 9.03
CA ILE A 148 6.01 -18.30 10.21
C ILE A 148 5.00 -19.34 10.69
N ASN A 149 5.42 -20.17 11.62
CA ASN A 149 4.55 -21.08 12.36
C ASN A 149 3.84 -20.34 13.49
#